data_af247b1ae8c392bff0e0fbdabfa42c1d
#
_entry.id   af247b1ae8c392bff0e0fbdabfa42c1d
#
_cell.length_a   1.000
_cell.length_b   1.000
_cell.length_c   1.000
_cell.angle_alpha   90.00
_cell.angle_beta   90.00
_cell.angle_gamma   90.00
#
_symmetry.space_group_name_H-M   'P 1'
#
loop_
_entity.id
_entity.type
_entity.pdbx_description
1 polymer ?
#
loop_
_entity_poly.entity_id
_entity_poly.type
_entity_poly.pdbx_seq_one_letter_code
_entity_poly.pdbx_strand_id
1 'polypeptide(L)'
;NTIDITVTGQDDAGNPFNTTTSTSIDTNVGNATITVDPITADDIVNSLEDDAPITVSGTVGGDATAGDQVTFSVNGNPYTATVNPDGITWSVAVLGADLAADLSFDATVTGNDTNGNPFSATTTSTHTVDLVSNASITVDPITADDIVNSLEDDAPITVSGTVGGDATAGDQVTFSVNGNPYTATVNPDGIT
;
A
#
# COMPACT_ATOMS: atom_id res chain seq x y z
N ASN A 1 -15.34 -14.97 34.71
CA ASN A 1 -15.97 -15.87 35.72
C ASN A 1 -14.96 -16.19 36.82
N THR A 2 -15.45 -16.39 38.07
CA THR A 2 -14.64 -16.80 39.22
C THR A 2 -15.13 -18.13 39.76
N ILE A 3 -14.20 -18.95 40.20
CA ILE A 3 -14.46 -20.12 41.01
C ILE A 3 -13.98 -19.81 42.41
N ASP A 4 -14.91 -19.86 43.38
CA ASP A 4 -14.61 -19.73 44.79
C ASP A 4 -14.50 -21.14 45.43
N ILE A 5 -13.39 -21.44 46.02
CA ILE A 5 -13.10 -22.72 46.71
C ILE A 5 -13.02 -22.44 48.18
N THR A 6 -13.99 -23.03 48.91
CA THR A 6 -14.07 -22.84 50.36
C THR A 6 -13.83 -24.17 51.05
N VAL A 7 -12.94 -24.14 52.08
CA VAL A 7 -12.80 -25.25 53.02
C VAL A 7 -13.33 -24.83 54.39
N THR A 8 -14.19 -25.65 54.94
CA THR A 8 -14.76 -25.50 56.28
C THR A 8 -14.49 -26.73 57.12
N GLY A 9 -14.29 -26.58 58.40
CA GLY A 9 -14.09 -27.68 59.33
C GLY A 9 -13.94 -27.20 60.74
N GLN A 10 -13.43 -28.08 61.61
CA GLN A 10 -13.07 -27.78 62.99
C GLN A 10 -11.67 -28.34 63.25
N ASP A 11 -10.90 -27.67 64.09
CA ASP A 11 -9.63 -28.19 64.60
C ASP A 11 -9.88 -29.30 65.66
N ASP A 12 -8.80 -29.92 66.13
CA ASP A 12 -8.87 -30.99 67.14
C ASP A 12 -9.44 -30.52 68.48
N ALA A 13 -9.49 -29.21 68.72
CA ALA A 13 -10.09 -28.61 69.92
C ALA A 13 -11.58 -28.22 69.71
N GLY A 14 -12.12 -28.42 68.49
CA GLY A 14 -13.50 -28.14 68.18
C GLY A 14 -13.78 -26.72 67.67
N ASN A 15 -12.71 -25.91 67.42
CA ASN A 15 -12.89 -24.55 66.89
C ASN A 15 -13.19 -24.61 65.39
N PRO A 16 -14.27 -23.93 64.92
CA PRO A 16 -14.59 -23.92 63.52
C PRO A 16 -13.62 -23.07 62.70
N PHE A 17 -13.27 -23.51 61.49
CA PHE A 17 -12.56 -22.70 60.52
C PHE A 17 -13.30 -22.69 59.20
N ASN A 18 -13.17 -21.55 58.46
CA ASN A 18 -13.67 -21.35 57.14
C ASN A 18 -12.68 -20.47 56.39
N THR A 19 -12.14 -20.95 55.28
CA THR A 19 -11.27 -20.17 54.40
C THR A 19 -11.66 -20.37 52.97
N THR A 20 -11.63 -19.28 52.21
CA THR A 20 -12.02 -19.25 50.79
C THR A 20 -10.83 -18.69 49.97
N THR A 21 -10.56 -19.32 48.84
CA THR A 21 -9.68 -18.80 47.80
C THR A 21 -10.48 -18.73 46.49
N SER A 22 -10.16 -17.75 45.68
CA SER A 22 -10.83 -17.54 44.39
C SER A 22 -9.82 -17.64 43.23
N THR A 23 -10.25 -18.27 42.16
CA THR A 23 -9.52 -18.24 40.86
C THR A 23 -10.41 -17.70 39.77
N SER A 24 -9.85 -16.98 38.81
CA SER A 24 -10.58 -16.46 37.67
C SER A 24 -10.49 -17.42 36.48
N ILE A 25 -11.58 -17.50 35.71
CA ILE A 25 -11.63 -18.19 34.43
C ILE A 25 -11.97 -17.13 33.39
N ASP A 26 -11.13 -16.99 32.36
CA ASP A 26 -11.44 -16.26 31.16
C ASP A 26 -11.74 -17.23 30.04
N THR A 27 -12.95 -17.12 29.48
CA THR A 27 -13.45 -17.90 28.34
C THR A 27 -13.86 -17.00 27.18
N ASN A 28 -13.53 -15.70 27.24
CA ASN A 28 -13.82 -14.79 26.16
C ASN A 28 -12.83 -15.04 25.02
N VAL A 29 -13.32 -15.00 23.81
CA VAL A 29 -12.48 -14.97 22.62
C VAL A 29 -11.72 -13.64 22.62
N GLY A 30 -10.45 -13.66 22.32
CA GLY A 30 -9.65 -12.43 22.17
C GLY A 30 -10.24 -11.54 21.08
N ASN A 31 -10.06 -10.24 21.23
CA ASN A 31 -10.58 -9.22 20.31
C ASN A 31 -9.41 -8.47 19.64
N ALA A 32 -9.32 -8.55 18.32
CA ALA A 32 -8.30 -7.85 17.55
C ALA A 32 -8.91 -6.99 16.44
N THR A 33 -8.12 -6.05 15.96
CA THR A 33 -8.40 -5.26 14.77
C THR A 33 -7.19 -5.26 13.86
N ILE A 34 -7.41 -5.08 12.56
CA ILE A 34 -6.36 -4.95 11.56
C ILE A 34 -6.75 -3.91 10.51
N THR A 35 -5.77 -3.15 10.03
CA THR A 35 -5.90 -2.26 8.87
C THR A 35 -4.79 -2.55 7.87
N VAL A 36 -5.02 -2.16 6.61
CA VAL A 36 -4.02 -2.07 5.55
C VAL A 36 -3.96 -0.61 5.13
N ASP A 37 -2.74 -0.08 5.01
CA ASP A 37 -2.49 1.25 4.46
C ASP A 37 -2.68 1.25 2.94
N PRO A 38 -2.80 2.42 2.28
CA PRO A 38 -2.73 2.51 0.83
C PRO A 38 -1.51 1.76 0.28
N ILE A 39 -1.68 1.03 -0.81
CA ILE A 39 -0.65 0.14 -1.37
C ILE A 39 0.56 0.92 -1.88
N THR A 40 0.31 2.08 -2.51
CA THR A 40 1.30 3.07 -2.92
C THR A 40 0.90 4.44 -2.36
N ALA A 41 1.65 5.49 -2.65
CA ALA A 41 1.36 6.83 -2.14
C ALA A 41 0.01 7.39 -2.63
N ASP A 42 -0.44 6.97 -3.80
CA ASP A 42 -1.70 7.36 -4.45
C ASP A 42 -2.70 6.20 -4.58
N ASP A 43 -2.35 5.02 -4.04
CA ASP A 43 -3.14 3.79 -4.11
C ASP A 43 -3.39 3.29 -5.54
N ILE A 44 -2.45 3.64 -6.45
CA ILE A 44 -2.44 3.21 -7.85
C ILE A 44 -1.11 2.50 -8.13
N VAL A 45 -1.13 1.26 -8.58
CA VAL A 45 0.08 0.56 -9.02
C VAL A 45 0.35 0.93 -10.48
N ASN A 46 1.46 1.62 -10.72
CA ASN A 46 1.90 2.03 -12.05
C ASN A 46 2.95 1.06 -12.66
N SER A 47 3.35 1.28 -13.91
CA SER A 47 4.28 0.40 -14.63
C SER A 47 5.71 0.32 -14.05
N LEU A 48 6.13 1.26 -13.22
CA LEU A 48 7.43 1.19 -12.54
C LEU A 48 7.32 0.42 -11.22
N GLU A 49 6.18 0.52 -10.57
CA GLU A 49 5.87 -0.19 -9.32
C GLU A 49 5.53 -1.65 -9.55
N ASP A 50 4.91 -1.99 -10.70
CA ASP A 50 4.64 -3.35 -11.15
C ASP A 50 5.95 -4.18 -11.26
N ASP A 51 7.01 -3.58 -11.73
CA ASP A 51 8.32 -4.22 -11.93
C ASP A 51 9.14 -4.37 -10.63
N ALA A 52 8.66 -3.86 -9.48
CA ALA A 52 9.41 -3.82 -8.22
C ALA A 52 8.59 -4.37 -7.04
N PRO A 53 9.24 -4.85 -5.97
CA PRO A 53 8.52 -5.16 -4.73
C PRO A 53 7.95 -3.90 -4.07
N ILE A 54 6.66 -3.93 -3.73
CA ILE A 54 5.94 -2.89 -3.00
C ILE A 54 5.82 -3.30 -1.53
N THR A 55 6.06 -2.38 -0.61
CA THR A 55 5.85 -2.66 0.82
C THR A 55 4.38 -2.47 1.16
N VAL A 56 3.70 -3.56 1.45
CA VAL A 56 2.36 -3.54 2.02
C VAL A 56 2.48 -3.45 3.53
N SER A 57 1.79 -2.50 4.14
CA SER A 57 1.85 -2.21 5.57
C SER A 57 0.47 -1.95 6.16
N GLY A 58 0.43 -1.84 7.48
CA GLY A 58 -0.78 -1.50 8.19
C GLY A 58 -0.61 -1.57 9.70
N THR A 59 -1.73 -1.51 10.41
CA THR A 59 -1.75 -1.57 11.87
C THR A 59 -2.63 -2.68 12.39
N VAL A 60 -2.35 -3.10 13.62
CA VAL A 60 -3.18 -4.00 14.42
C VAL A 60 -3.53 -3.35 15.75
N GLY A 61 -4.55 -3.86 16.41
CA GLY A 61 -4.98 -3.38 17.72
C GLY A 61 -5.79 -4.43 18.49
N GLY A 62 -6.30 -4.02 19.66
CA GLY A 62 -6.98 -4.93 20.58
C GLY A 62 -5.98 -5.84 21.29
N ASP A 63 -6.20 -7.15 21.25
CA ASP A 63 -5.33 -8.16 21.87
C ASP A 63 -4.13 -8.55 20.97
N ALA A 64 -4.06 -8.05 19.74
CA ALA A 64 -2.92 -8.27 18.86
C ALA A 64 -1.66 -7.58 19.40
N THR A 65 -0.55 -8.30 19.40
CA THR A 65 0.73 -7.89 19.99
C THR A 65 1.91 -8.21 19.09
N ALA A 66 3.08 -7.71 19.47
CA ALA A 66 4.34 -8.02 18.78
C ALA A 66 4.56 -9.54 18.65
N GLY A 67 4.85 -10.00 17.44
CA GLY A 67 5.07 -11.42 17.14
C GLY A 67 3.86 -12.15 16.57
N ASP A 68 2.65 -11.61 16.68
CA ASP A 68 1.46 -12.17 16.02
C ASP A 68 1.58 -12.12 14.50
N GLN A 69 0.87 -13.02 13.82
CA GLN A 69 1.02 -13.17 12.37
C GLN A 69 -0.13 -12.52 11.59
N VAL A 70 0.26 -11.77 10.56
CA VAL A 70 -0.65 -11.28 9.52
C VAL A 70 -0.43 -12.11 8.26
N THR A 71 -1.51 -12.66 7.72
CA THR A 71 -1.47 -13.50 6.51
C THR A 71 -2.48 -13.01 5.48
N PHE A 72 -2.10 -13.04 4.22
CA PHE A 72 -2.97 -12.75 3.08
C PHE A 72 -2.44 -13.43 1.81
N SER A 73 -3.25 -13.40 0.75
CA SER A 73 -2.86 -13.91 -0.56
C SER A 73 -3.17 -12.86 -1.61
N VAL A 74 -2.23 -12.59 -2.51
CA VAL A 74 -2.39 -11.71 -3.67
C VAL A 74 -2.08 -12.52 -4.91
N ASN A 75 -2.94 -12.50 -5.90
CA ASN A 75 -2.80 -13.27 -7.15
C ASN A 75 -2.50 -14.77 -6.90
N GLY A 76 -3.07 -15.35 -5.84
CA GLY A 76 -2.83 -16.73 -5.42
C GLY A 76 -1.51 -17.00 -4.72
N ASN A 77 -0.63 -16.01 -4.57
CA ASN A 77 0.64 -16.12 -3.87
C ASN A 77 0.45 -15.76 -2.39
N PRO A 78 0.87 -16.63 -1.43
CA PRO A 78 0.73 -16.36 0.00
C PRO A 78 1.82 -15.40 0.49
N TYR A 79 1.42 -14.45 1.34
CA TYR A 79 2.29 -13.52 2.05
C TYR A 79 2.05 -13.59 3.54
N THR A 80 3.12 -13.45 4.32
CA THR A 80 3.07 -13.45 5.78
C THR A 80 3.93 -12.33 6.32
N ALA A 81 3.35 -11.51 7.19
CA ALA A 81 4.06 -10.53 8.00
C ALA A 81 3.98 -10.92 9.48
N THR A 82 4.89 -10.38 10.28
CA THR A 82 4.85 -10.48 11.73
C THR A 82 4.63 -9.07 12.29
N VAL A 83 3.76 -8.95 13.30
CA VAL A 83 3.57 -7.67 13.99
C VAL A 83 4.90 -7.23 14.61
N ASN A 84 5.29 -6.00 14.31
CA ASN A 84 6.55 -5.42 14.70
C ASN A 84 6.72 -5.33 16.25
N PRO A 85 7.94 -5.11 16.75
CA PRO A 85 8.19 -4.97 18.19
C PRO A 85 7.46 -3.81 18.88
N ASP A 86 6.89 -2.86 18.11
CA ASP A 86 6.03 -1.80 18.64
C ASP A 86 4.64 -2.31 19.07
N GLY A 87 4.27 -3.53 18.67
CA GLY A 87 2.98 -4.15 18.94
C GLY A 87 1.80 -3.55 18.17
N ILE A 88 2.06 -2.70 17.18
CA ILE A 88 1.03 -1.90 16.50
C ILE A 88 1.14 -2.04 14.98
N THR A 89 2.36 -2.01 14.42
CA THR A 89 2.57 -1.98 12.97
C THR A 89 2.99 -3.33 12.42
N TRP A 90 2.72 -3.55 11.14
CA TRP A 90 3.21 -4.70 10.38
C TRP A 90 3.55 -4.28 8.95
N SER A 91 4.46 -5.01 8.30
CA SER A 91 4.79 -4.78 6.90
C SER A 91 5.42 -6.01 6.27
N VAL A 92 5.24 -6.15 4.95
CA VAL A 92 5.87 -7.19 4.13
C VAL A 92 6.03 -6.68 2.69
N ALA A 93 7.09 -7.11 2.03
CA ALA A 93 7.29 -6.85 0.60
C ALA A 93 6.43 -7.82 -0.23
N VAL A 94 5.64 -7.28 -1.14
CA VAL A 94 4.78 -7.99 -2.10
C VAL A 94 5.27 -7.66 -3.50
N LEU A 95 5.26 -8.63 -4.42
CA LEU A 95 5.61 -8.35 -5.81
C LEU A 95 4.61 -7.38 -6.43
N GLY A 96 5.09 -6.33 -7.08
CA GLY A 96 4.22 -5.36 -7.77
C GLY A 96 3.36 -6.04 -8.82
N ALA A 97 3.91 -7.00 -9.57
CA ALA A 97 3.17 -7.80 -10.55
C ALA A 97 1.99 -8.60 -9.96
N ASP A 98 2.10 -9.06 -8.71
CA ASP A 98 0.97 -9.71 -8.04
C ASP A 98 -0.14 -8.70 -7.72
N LEU A 99 0.23 -7.51 -7.21
CA LEU A 99 -0.71 -6.42 -6.94
C LEU A 99 -1.33 -5.88 -8.24
N ALA A 100 -0.56 -5.79 -9.33
CA ALA A 100 -1.10 -5.40 -10.63
C ALA A 100 -2.11 -6.40 -11.21
N ALA A 101 -1.98 -7.69 -10.86
CA ALA A 101 -2.87 -8.75 -11.33
C ALA A 101 -4.11 -8.98 -10.44
N ASP A 102 -4.08 -8.53 -9.17
CA ASP A 102 -5.15 -8.76 -8.19
C ASP A 102 -5.43 -7.47 -7.41
N LEU A 103 -6.56 -6.86 -7.68
CA LEU A 103 -6.94 -5.52 -7.19
C LEU A 103 -7.48 -5.52 -5.74
N SER A 104 -7.60 -6.67 -5.11
CA SER A 104 -8.22 -6.79 -3.79
C SER A 104 -7.75 -8.06 -3.08
N PHE A 105 -7.43 -7.93 -1.79
CA PHE A 105 -7.09 -9.07 -0.95
C PHE A 105 -7.57 -8.88 0.49
N ASP A 106 -7.75 -10.01 1.19
CA ASP A 106 -8.12 -10.04 2.60
C ASP A 106 -6.88 -10.30 3.46
N ALA A 107 -6.56 -9.36 4.34
CA ALA A 107 -5.49 -9.51 5.33
C ALA A 107 -6.09 -9.93 6.68
N THR A 108 -5.52 -10.99 7.26
CA THR A 108 -5.99 -11.56 8.54
C THR A 108 -4.86 -11.58 9.56
N VAL A 109 -5.09 -11.01 10.73
CA VAL A 109 -4.22 -11.18 11.91
C VAL A 109 -4.77 -12.28 12.80
N THR A 110 -3.88 -13.14 13.30
CA THR A 110 -4.21 -14.22 14.24
C THR A 110 -3.21 -14.25 15.39
N GLY A 111 -3.69 -14.63 16.58
CA GLY A 111 -2.86 -14.76 17.78
C GLY A 111 -3.69 -15.28 18.96
N ASN A 112 -3.13 -15.09 20.16
CA ASN A 112 -3.83 -15.39 21.41
C ASN A 112 -3.74 -14.19 22.34
N ASP A 113 -4.82 -13.94 23.11
CA ASP A 113 -4.79 -12.97 24.19
C ASP A 113 -3.84 -13.38 25.33
N THR A 114 -3.68 -12.55 26.33
CA THR A 114 -2.81 -12.80 27.50
C THR A 114 -3.23 -14.02 28.33
N ASN A 115 -4.45 -14.51 28.16
CA ASN A 115 -5.00 -15.68 28.85
C ASN A 115 -4.98 -16.95 27.99
N GLY A 116 -4.50 -16.85 26.75
CA GLY A 116 -4.38 -17.96 25.80
C GLY A 116 -5.63 -18.21 24.95
N ASN A 117 -6.62 -17.31 24.97
CA ASN A 117 -7.80 -17.43 24.12
C ASN A 117 -7.44 -16.93 22.70
N PRO A 118 -7.75 -17.70 21.65
CA PRO A 118 -7.42 -17.33 20.28
C PRO A 118 -8.26 -16.15 19.79
N PHE A 119 -7.67 -15.33 18.91
CA PHE A 119 -8.37 -14.31 18.14
C PHE A 119 -8.04 -14.41 16.66
N SER A 120 -8.93 -13.84 15.85
CA SER A 120 -8.75 -13.63 14.43
C SER A 120 -9.51 -12.37 14.01
N ALA A 121 -8.86 -11.49 13.25
CA ALA A 121 -9.51 -10.33 12.64
C ALA A 121 -9.08 -10.20 11.19
N THR A 122 -9.99 -9.81 10.31
CA THR A 122 -9.75 -9.68 8.87
C THR A 122 -10.22 -8.32 8.38
N THR A 123 -9.48 -7.74 7.43
CA THR A 123 -9.85 -6.55 6.68
C THR A 123 -9.58 -6.78 5.19
N THR A 124 -10.40 -6.17 4.33
CA THR A 124 -10.19 -6.17 2.88
C THR A 124 -9.44 -4.91 2.47
N SER A 125 -8.38 -5.06 1.68
CA SER A 125 -7.70 -4.00 0.97
C SER A 125 -8.13 -3.98 -0.49
N THR A 126 -8.21 -2.80 -1.08
CA THR A 126 -8.47 -2.59 -2.51
C THR A 126 -7.57 -1.47 -3.02
N HIS A 127 -7.11 -1.58 -4.25
CA HIS A 127 -6.30 -0.56 -4.94
C HIS A 127 -6.63 -0.55 -6.42
N THR A 128 -6.08 0.40 -7.17
CA THR A 128 -6.23 0.50 -8.62
C THR A 128 -4.90 0.28 -9.33
N VAL A 129 -4.96 0.03 -10.64
CA VAL A 129 -3.79 -0.24 -11.48
C VAL A 129 -3.87 0.58 -12.74
N ASP A 130 -2.78 1.27 -13.07
CA ASP A 130 -2.60 1.95 -14.35
C ASP A 130 -1.19 1.72 -14.88
N LEU A 131 -1.03 0.80 -15.82
CA LEU A 131 0.25 0.41 -16.42
C LEU A 131 0.51 1.09 -17.76
N VAL A 132 -0.37 1.97 -18.23
CA VAL A 132 -0.33 2.51 -19.59
C VAL A 132 -0.25 4.03 -19.56
N SER A 133 0.79 4.58 -20.17
CA SER A 133 0.85 6.01 -20.49
C SER A 133 0.73 6.21 -22.01
N ASN A 134 -0.05 7.21 -22.44
CA ASN A 134 -0.25 7.57 -23.82
C ASN A 134 0.06 9.07 -24.02
N ALA A 135 1.06 9.35 -24.83
CA ALA A 135 1.32 10.72 -25.26
C ALA A 135 1.22 10.84 -26.79
N SER A 136 0.84 11.99 -27.26
CA SER A 136 0.85 12.34 -28.67
C SER A 136 1.59 13.66 -28.88
N ILE A 137 2.17 13.82 -30.07
CA ILE A 137 2.85 15.05 -30.46
C ILE A 137 2.55 15.35 -31.92
N THR A 138 2.38 16.63 -32.23
CA THR A 138 2.30 17.14 -33.59
C THR A 138 3.32 18.25 -33.78
N VAL A 139 3.71 18.50 -35.00
CA VAL A 139 4.57 19.65 -35.39
C VAL A 139 3.75 20.50 -36.35
N ASP A 140 3.74 21.80 -36.10
CA ASP A 140 3.12 22.78 -37.00
C ASP A 140 3.97 22.96 -38.27
N PRO A 141 3.42 23.49 -39.35
CA PRO A 141 4.22 23.89 -40.48
C PRO A 141 5.39 24.79 -40.07
N ILE A 142 6.59 24.47 -40.55
CA ILE A 142 7.81 25.17 -40.16
C ILE A 142 7.84 26.62 -40.63
N THR A 143 7.23 26.88 -41.79
CA THR A 143 7.03 28.21 -42.37
C THR A 143 5.58 28.31 -42.86
N ALA A 144 5.17 29.46 -43.39
CA ALA A 144 3.79 29.67 -43.83
C ALA A 144 3.35 28.69 -44.92
N ASP A 145 4.28 28.20 -45.74
CA ASP A 145 4.06 27.25 -46.82
C ASP A 145 4.76 25.90 -46.62
N ASP A 146 5.31 25.73 -45.41
CA ASP A 146 6.08 24.53 -45.00
C ASP A 146 7.32 24.27 -45.87
N ILE A 147 7.87 25.31 -46.53
CA ILE A 147 9.07 25.27 -47.37
C ILE A 147 10.05 26.30 -46.86
N VAL A 148 11.23 25.90 -46.39
CA VAL A 148 12.30 26.82 -46.04
C VAL A 148 13.02 27.29 -47.31
N ASN A 149 12.89 28.57 -47.66
CA ASN A 149 13.52 29.18 -48.81
C ASN A 149 14.79 29.96 -48.42
N SER A 150 15.53 30.49 -49.43
CA SER A 150 16.81 31.16 -49.23
C SER A 150 16.75 32.51 -48.48
N LEU A 151 15.58 33.05 -48.20
CA LEU A 151 15.39 34.24 -47.36
C LEU A 151 15.10 33.85 -45.90
N GLU A 152 14.58 32.69 -45.71
CA GLU A 152 14.20 32.16 -44.40
C GLU A 152 15.37 31.40 -43.74
N ASP A 153 16.27 30.79 -44.52
CA ASP A 153 17.42 30.02 -43.96
C ASP A 153 18.49 30.92 -43.34
N ASP A 154 18.50 32.21 -43.62
CA ASP A 154 19.39 33.20 -43.02
C ASP A 154 18.99 33.69 -41.63
N ALA A 155 17.85 33.22 -41.09
CA ALA A 155 17.32 33.63 -39.80
C ALA A 155 16.81 32.43 -38.96
N PRO A 156 16.82 32.57 -37.62
CA PRO A 156 16.22 31.52 -36.75
C PRO A 156 14.75 31.32 -37.07
N ILE A 157 14.38 30.05 -37.30
CA ILE A 157 12.98 29.65 -37.49
C ILE A 157 12.46 29.02 -36.19
N THR A 158 11.29 29.44 -35.76
CA THR A 158 10.62 28.83 -34.59
C THR A 158 9.92 27.55 -35.03
N VAL A 159 10.26 26.44 -34.36
CA VAL A 159 9.54 25.18 -34.47
C VAL A 159 8.52 25.12 -33.33
N SER A 160 7.27 24.90 -33.63
CA SER A 160 6.17 24.76 -32.68
C SER A 160 5.34 23.53 -32.98
N GLY A 161 4.48 23.18 -32.05
CA GLY A 161 3.58 22.05 -32.19
C GLY A 161 2.71 21.89 -30.97
N THR A 162 1.96 20.79 -30.91
CA THR A 162 1.11 20.47 -29.77
C THR A 162 1.42 19.09 -29.23
N VAL A 163 1.18 18.92 -27.96
CA VAL A 163 1.21 17.62 -27.26
C VAL A 163 -0.20 17.27 -26.76
N GLY A 164 -0.41 16.00 -26.43
CA GLY A 164 -1.69 15.54 -25.90
C GLY A 164 -1.56 14.18 -25.21
N GLY A 165 -2.68 13.64 -24.75
CA GLY A 165 -2.69 12.46 -23.90
C GLY A 165 -2.21 12.81 -22.51
N ASP A 166 -1.26 12.03 -21.96
CA ASP A 166 -0.71 12.21 -20.62
C ASP A 166 0.42 13.25 -20.55
N ALA A 167 0.80 13.85 -21.67
CA ALA A 167 1.78 14.93 -21.69
C ALA A 167 1.20 16.18 -20.99
N THR A 168 2.04 16.80 -20.14
CA THR A 168 1.66 17.91 -19.26
C THR A 168 2.64 19.07 -19.32
N ALA A 169 2.23 20.20 -18.77
CA ALA A 169 3.10 21.37 -18.62
C ALA A 169 4.39 21.02 -17.89
N GLY A 170 5.54 21.37 -18.48
CA GLY A 170 6.87 21.09 -17.94
C GLY A 170 7.55 19.86 -18.52
N ASP A 171 6.83 19.00 -19.25
CA ASP A 171 7.42 17.87 -19.96
C ASP A 171 8.36 18.35 -21.06
N GLN A 172 9.35 17.52 -21.41
CA GLN A 172 10.36 17.88 -22.38
C GLN A 172 10.07 17.28 -23.76
N VAL A 173 10.13 18.12 -24.78
CA VAL A 173 10.12 17.75 -26.18
C VAL A 173 11.56 17.83 -26.71
N THR A 174 12.06 16.74 -27.27
CA THR A 174 13.40 16.69 -27.88
C THR A 174 13.32 16.33 -29.34
N PHE A 175 14.10 16.99 -30.15
CA PHE A 175 14.23 16.71 -31.59
C PHE A 175 15.64 17.01 -32.08
N SER A 176 15.98 16.58 -33.27
CA SER A 176 17.26 16.91 -33.89
C SER A 176 17.12 17.41 -35.31
N VAL A 177 17.87 18.42 -35.69
CA VAL A 177 17.98 18.94 -37.05
C VAL A 177 19.39 18.82 -37.52
N ASN A 178 19.63 18.10 -38.61
CA ASN A 178 20.98 17.86 -39.17
C ASN A 178 21.98 17.38 -38.12
N GLY A 179 21.55 16.49 -37.21
CA GLY A 179 22.37 15.93 -36.12
C GLY A 179 22.58 16.83 -34.90
N ASN A 180 22.10 18.07 -34.92
CA ASN A 180 22.14 18.96 -33.76
C ASN A 180 20.87 18.76 -32.88
N PRO A 181 21.01 18.50 -31.57
CA PRO A 181 19.89 18.30 -30.67
C PRO A 181 19.27 19.65 -30.26
N TYR A 182 17.96 19.64 -30.12
CA TYR A 182 17.14 20.75 -29.60
C TYR A 182 16.20 20.22 -28.53
N THR A 183 15.88 21.09 -27.57
CA THR A 183 14.95 20.76 -26.48
C THR A 183 13.99 21.93 -26.29
N ALA A 184 12.72 21.62 -26.16
CA ALA A 184 11.67 22.54 -25.73
C ALA A 184 10.95 21.97 -24.51
N THR A 185 10.27 22.83 -23.77
CA THR A 185 9.43 22.44 -22.63
C THR A 185 8.00 22.75 -22.96
N VAL A 186 7.10 21.80 -22.63
CA VAL A 186 5.65 22.03 -22.79
C VAL A 186 5.23 23.23 -21.95
N ASN A 187 4.55 24.16 -22.57
CA ASN A 187 4.12 25.41 -21.96
C ASN A 187 3.13 25.21 -20.78
N PRO A 188 2.92 26.24 -19.95
CA PRO A 188 1.97 26.16 -18.82
C PRO A 188 0.52 25.86 -19.19
N ASP A 189 0.15 25.98 -20.48
CA ASP A 189 -1.16 25.56 -20.97
C ASP A 189 -1.33 24.02 -21.05
N GLY A 190 -0.21 23.26 -20.96
CA GLY A 190 -0.17 21.81 -21.05
C GLY A 190 -0.41 21.25 -22.46
N ILE A 191 -0.37 22.10 -23.49
CA ILE A 191 -0.74 21.72 -24.86
C ILE A 191 0.35 22.09 -25.87
N THR A 192 1.00 23.26 -25.72
CA THR A 192 1.96 23.79 -26.70
C THR A 192 3.39 23.85 -26.15
#